data_d7eb9b6abc883405122bb4fd91cf1216
#
_entry.id   d7eb9b6abc883405122bb4fd91cf1216
#
_cell.length_a   1.000
_cell.length_b   1.000
_cell.length_c   1.000
_cell.angle_alpha   90.00
_cell.angle_beta   90.00
_cell.angle_gamma   90.00
#
_symmetry.space_group_name_H-M   'P 1'
#
loop_
_entity.id
_entity.type
_entity.pdbx_description
1 polymer ?
#
loop_
_entity_poly.entity_id
_entity_poly.type
_entity_poly.pdbx_seq_one_letter_code
_entity_poly.pdbx_strand_id
1 'polypeptide(L)'
;VTETFFAAYRSDREATRESEFLYLDAIITSETSSEAAKTAAEEQKLGLVERMETEMQLETLVKAKGFDDAIVTLSDEGVNVVVGTAELTAEQTAQIYDIIRSETDYSLADVKVIPYN
;
A
#
# COMPACT_ATOMS: atom_id res chain seq x y z
N VAL A 1 17.87 -6.17 -11.29
CA VAL A 1 17.37 -5.20 -12.13
C VAL A 1 16.11 -4.57 -11.57
N THR A 2 16.07 -3.24 -11.57
CA THR A 2 15.05 -2.44 -10.89
C THR A 2 13.62 -2.75 -11.34
N GLU A 3 13.38 -2.81 -12.64
CA GLU A 3 12.05 -3.09 -13.18
C GLU A 3 11.54 -4.46 -12.74
N THR A 4 12.42 -5.46 -12.70
CA THR A 4 12.06 -6.80 -12.26
C THR A 4 11.67 -6.81 -10.79
N PHE A 5 12.39 -6.06 -9.95
CA PHE A 5 12.06 -5.94 -8.52
C PHE A 5 10.67 -5.37 -8.33
N PHE A 6 10.36 -4.23 -8.98
CA PHE A 6 9.06 -3.60 -8.83
C PHE A 6 7.92 -4.47 -9.37
N ALA A 7 8.13 -5.13 -10.49
CA ALA A 7 7.14 -6.04 -11.06
C ALA A 7 6.87 -7.23 -10.12
N ALA A 8 7.93 -7.83 -9.57
CA ALA A 8 7.79 -8.95 -8.64
C ALA A 8 7.08 -8.52 -7.35
N TYR A 9 7.42 -7.35 -6.82
CA TYR A 9 6.79 -6.82 -5.62
C TYR A 9 5.28 -6.61 -5.85
N ARG A 10 4.90 -6.02 -6.99
CA ARG A 10 3.48 -5.81 -7.32
C ARG A 10 2.74 -7.12 -7.47
N SER A 11 3.36 -8.09 -8.15
CA SER A 11 2.75 -9.41 -8.34
C SER A 11 2.52 -10.11 -7.00
N ASP A 12 3.50 -10.07 -6.10
CA ASP A 12 3.37 -10.65 -4.76
C ASP A 12 2.29 -9.96 -3.94
N ARG A 13 2.23 -8.62 -4.01
CA ARG A 13 1.21 -7.84 -3.32
C ARG A 13 -0.20 -8.19 -3.82
N GLU A 14 -0.36 -8.29 -5.14
CA GLU A 14 -1.64 -8.67 -5.75
C GLU A 14 -2.07 -10.07 -5.31
N ALA A 15 -1.14 -11.02 -5.30
CA ALA A 15 -1.44 -12.39 -4.88
C ALA A 15 -1.86 -12.45 -3.41
N THR A 16 -1.18 -11.70 -2.53
CA THR A 16 -1.53 -11.61 -1.12
C THR A 16 -2.92 -11.01 -0.94
N ARG A 17 -3.21 -9.92 -1.65
CA ARG A 17 -4.51 -9.25 -1.57
C ARG A 17 -5.63 -10.13 -2.09
N GLU A 18 -5.39 -10.86 -3.17
CA GLU A 18 -6.37 -11.83 -3.69
C GLU A 18 -6.68 -12.90 -2.65
N SER A 19 -5.65 -13.44 -2.00
CA SER A 19 -5.84 -14.43 -0.93
C SER A 19 -6.65 -13.85 0.24
N GLU A 20 -6.39 -12.61 0.62
CA GLU A 20 -7.15 -11.93 1.67
C GLU A 20 -8.62 -11.77 1.27
N PHE A 21 -8.90 -11.37 0.03
CA PHE A 21 -10.27 -11.25 -0.47
C PHE A 21 -11.00 -12.59 -0.46
N LEU A 22 -10.34 -13.66 -0.91
CA LEU A 22 -10.93 -14.99 -0.92
C LEU A 22 -11.28 -15.46 0.50
N TYR A 23 -10.40 -15.19 1.46
CA TYR A 23 -10.64 -15.52 2.86
C TYR A 23 -11.86 -14.77 3.41
N LEU A 24 -11.93 -13.46 3.13
CA LEU A 24 -13.05 -12.64 3.61
C LEU A 24 -14.36 -13.04 2.92
N ASP A 25 -14.33 -13.31 1.62
CA ASP A 25 -15.50 -13.75 0.89
C ASP A 25 -16.03 -15.10 1.40
N ALA A 26 -15.12 -16.00 1.79
CA ALA A 26 -15.53 -17.27 2.38
C ALA A 26 -16.32 -17.08 3.68
N ILE A 27 -15.92 -16.11 4.51
CA ILE A 27 -16.65 -15.79 5.74
C ILE A 27 -18.01 -15.18 5.40
N ILE A 28 -18.05 -14.24 4.46
CA ILE A 28 -19.27 -13.52 4.08
C ILE A 28 -20.32 -14.47 3.51
N THR A 29 -19.89 -15.45 2.72
CA THR A 29 -20.81 -16.36 2.03
C THR A 29 -21.10 -17.65 2.79
N SER A 30 -20.44 -17.90 3.91
CA SER A 30 -20.63 -19.12 4.69
C SER A 30 -21.95 -19.07 5.46
N GLU A 31 -22.76 -20.13 5.34
CA GLU A 31 -24.00 -20.26 6.08
C GLU A 31 -23.79 -20.43 7.58
N THR A 32 -22.59 -20.89 7.98
CA THR A 32 -22.25 -21.13 9.38
C THR A 32 -21.65 -19.90 10.07
N SER A 33 -21.33 -18.85 9.35
CA SER A 33 -20.80 -17.61 9.94
C SER A 33 -21.92 -16.86 10.65
N SER A 34 -21.58 -16.29 11.82
CA SER A 34 -22.51 -15.41 12.52
C SER A 34 -22.71 -14.09 11.75
N GLU A 35 -23.78 -13.37 12.03
CA GLU A 35 -23.99 -12.05 11.43
C GLU A 35 -22.86 -11.08 11.83
N ALA A 36 -22.38 -11.16 13.06
CA ALA A 36 -21.27 -10.34 13.51
C ALA A 36 -19.98 -10.64 12.72
N ALA A 37 -19.69 -11.91 12.45
CA ALA A 37 -18.54 -12.32 11.67
C ALA A 37 -18.64 -11.84 10.22
N LYS A 38 -19.82 -11.94 9.61
CA LYS A 38 -20.05 -11.47 8.24
C LYS A 38 -19.87 -9.96 8.15
N THR A 39 -20.44 -9.21 9.08
CA THR A 39 -20.31 -7.75 9.10
C THR A 39 -18.86 -7.33 9.27
N ALA A 40 -18.13 -7.97 10.18
CA ALA A 40 -16.72 -7.68 10.38
C ALA A 40 -15.89 -7.96 9.11
N ALA A 41 -16.19 -9.07 8.42
CA ALA A 41 -15.48 -9.41 7.17
C ALA A 41 -15.82 -8.42 6.05
N GLU A 42 -17.06 -7.96 5.96
CA GLU A 42 -17.45 -6.95 4.98
C GLU A 42 -16.74 -5.62 5.23
N GLU A 43 -16.63 -5.20 6.49
CA GLU A 43 -15.91 -3.99 6.86
C GLU A 43 -14.42 -4.10 6.54
N GLN A 44 -13.80 -5.25 6.81
CA GLN A 44 -12.42 -5.49 6.48
C GLN A 44 -12.18 -5.46 4.97
N LYS A 45 -13.10 -6.04 4.20
CA LYS A 45 -13.02 -6.04 2.75
C LYS A 45 -13.08 -4.63 2.20
N LEU A 46 -14.01 -3.81 2.68
CA LEU A 46 -14.13 -2.42 2.27
C LEU A 46 -12.87 -1.64 2.63
N GLY A 47 -12.35 -1.81 3.84
CA GLY A 47 -11.11 -1.17 4.28
C GLY A 47 -9.92 -1.53 3.42
N LEU A 48 -9.84 -2.79 2.98
CA LEU A 48 -8.78 -3.26 2.10
C LEU A 48 -8.86 -2.59 0.72
N VAL A 49 -10.07 -2.47 0.17
CA VAL A 49 -10.28 -1.77 -1.11
C VAL A 49 -9.86 -0.30 -1.01
N GLU A 50 -10.27 0.39 0.05
CA GLU A 50 -9.92 1.78 0.29
C GLU A 50 -8.41 1.96 0.41
N ARG A 51 -7.75 1.03 1.11
CA ARG A 51 -6.30 1.03 1.26
C ARG A 51 -5.60 0.87 -0.08
N MET A 52 -6.08 -0.03 -0.92
CA MET A 52 -5.53 -0.24 -2.26
C MET A 52 -5.65 1.00 -3.14
N GLU A 53 -6.79 1.68 -3.07
CA GLU A 53 -7.00 2.92 -3.81
C GLU A 53 -6.06 4.02 -3.34
N THR A 54 -5.87 4.14 -2.03
CA THR A 54 -4.94 5.12 -1.46
C THR A 54 -3.51 4.82 -1.87
N GLU A 55 -3.10 3.55 -1.84
CA GLU A 55 -1.77 3.14 -2.30
C GLU A 55 -1.52 3.57 -3.74
N MET A 56 -2.47 3.32 -4.62
CA MET A 56 -2.35 3.68 -6.02
C MET A 56 -2.24 5.19 -6.21
N GLN A 57 -3.04 5.96 -5.49
CA GLN A 57 -3.01 7.41 -5.53
C GLN A 57 -1.65 7.94 -5.06
N LEU A 58 -1.14 7.42 -3.96
CA LEU A 58 0.16 7.82 -3.42
C LEU A 58 1.30 7.47 -4.38
N GLU A 59 1.25 6.28 -4.99
CA GLU A 59 2.25 5.89 -5.98
C GLU A 59 2.28 6.86 -7.15
N THR A 60 1.12 7.26 -7.63
CA THR A 60 1.01 8.22 -8.72
C THR A 60 1.63 9.56 -8.34
N LEU A 61 1.32 10.06 -7.14
CA LEU A 61 1.83 11.35 -6.65
C LEU A 61 3.35 11.31 -6.46
N VAL A 62 3.87 10.21 -5.92
CA VAL A 62 5.32 10.05 -5.73
C VAL A 62 6.03 9.98 -7.08
N LYS A 63 5.51 9.20 -8.02
CA LYS A 63 6.11 9.10 -9.37
C LYS A 63 6.12 10.45 -10.08
N ALA A 64 5.11 11.28 -9.83
CA ALA A 64 5.04 12.62 -10.43
C ALA A 64 6.20 13.53 -9.99
N LYS A 65 6.94 13.15 -8.94
CA LYS A 65 8.12 13.89 -8.50
C LYS A 65 9.38 13.53 -9.30
N GLY A 66 9.27 12.63 -10.27
CA GLY A 66 10.36 12.32 -11.19
C GLY A 66 11.07 10.99 -10.94
N PHE A 67 10.52 10.12 -10.11
CA PHE A 67 11.07 8.79 -9.91
C PHE A 67 10.62 7.84 -11.03
N ASP A 68 11.50 6.94 -11.43
CA ASP A 68 11.19 5.95 -12.48
C ASP A 68 10.05 5.03 -12.07
N ASP A 69 9.99 4.66 -10.79
CA ASP A 69 8.90 3.87 -10.26
C ASP A 69 8.77 4.12 -8.76
N ALA A 70 7.63 3.73 -8.21
CA ALA A 70 7.36 3.84 -6.78
C ALA A 70 6.32 2.82 -6.38
N ILE A 71 6.50 2.23 -5.21
CA ILE A 71 5.50 1.37 -4.57
C ILE A 71 5.26 1.90 -3.17
N VAL A 72 4.00 2.09 -2.83
CA VAL A 72 3.58 2.51 -1.50
C VAL A 72 2.74 1.37 -0.92
N THR A 73 3.13 0.87 0.23
CA THR A 73 2.39 -0.18 0.93
C THR A 73 1.92 0.35 2.27
N LEU A 74 0.61 0.36 2.46
CA LEU A 74 -0.02 0.78 3.70
C LEU A 74 -0.35 -0.44 4.55
N SER A 75 -0.15 -0.32 5.84
CA SER A 75 -0.53 -1.33 6.82
C SER A 75 -0.98 -0.64 8.09
N ASP A 76 -1.49 -1.43 9.04
CA ASP A 76 -1.87 -0.88 10.34
C ASP A 76 -0.64 -0.34 11.10
N GLU A 77 0.54 -0.82 10.75
CA GLU A 77 1.79 -0.44 11.42
C GLU A 77 2.48 0.77 10.81
N GLY A 78 2.13 1.13 9.57
CA GLY A 78 2.74 2.27 8.93
C GLY A 78 2.73 2.21 7.42
N VAL A 79 3.64 2.98 6.83
CA VAL A 79 3.75 3.15 5.38
C VAL A 79 5.18 2.83 4.94
N ASN A 80 5.31 1.98 3.94
CA ASN A 80 6.58 1.72 3.28
C ASN A 80 6.51 2.29 1.87
N VAL A 81 7.49 3.14 1.53
CA VAL A 81 7.61 3.71 0.19
C VAL A 81 8.94 3.27 -0.40
N VAL A 82 8.88 2.54 -1.51
CA VAL A 82 10.08 2.14 -2.25
C VAL A 82 10.10 2.92 -3.55
N VAL A 83 11.17 3.65 -3.80
CA VAL A 83 11.28 4.49 -4.99
C VAL A 83 12.44 4.05 -5.86
N GLY A 84 12.23 4.10 -7.18
CA GLY A 84 13.21 3.69 -8.17
C GLY A 84 14.26 4.78 -8.40
N THR A 85 15.21 4.86 -7.50
CA THR A 85 16.33 5.79 -7.58
C THR A 85 17.56 5.19 -6.87
N ALA A 86 18.74 5.55 -7.32
CA ALA A 86 19.97 5.10 -6.67
C ALA A 86 20.15 5.77 -5.31
N GLU A 87 19.83 7.05 -5.21
CA GLU A 87 19.99 7.84 -3.99
C GLU A 87 18.81 8.76 -3.80
N LEU A 88 18.46 8.99 -2.54
CA LEU A 88 17.44 9.96 -2.17
C LEU A 88 18.13 11.20 -1.59
N THR A 89 17.82 12.36 -2.15
CA THR A 89 18.24 13.61 -1.55
C THR A 89 17.33 13.96 -0.38
N ALA A 90 17.79 14.85 0.50
CA ALA A 90 16.96 15.33 1.61
C ALA A 90 15.68 16.01 1.10
N GLU A 91 15.78 16.74 -0.01
CA GLU A 91 14.63 17.39 -0.64
C GLU A 91 13.61 16.38 -1.16
N GLN A 92 14.06 15.34 -1.85
CA GLN A 92 13.18 14.28 -2.35
C GLN A 92 12.48 13.55 -1.20
N THR A 93 13.23 13.23 -0.15
CA THR A 93 12.66 12.59 1.03
C THR A 93 11.59 13.46 1.66
N ALA A 94 11.86 14.76 1.81
CA ALA A 94 10.89 15.70 2.36
C ALA A 94 9.62 15.80 1.50
N GLN A 95 9.77 15.77 0.18
CA GLN A 95 8.62 15.79 -0.73
C GLN A 95 7.75 14.56 -0.56
N ILE A 96 8.36 13.39 -0.41
CA ILE A 96 7.62 12.13 -0.19
C ILE A 96 6.88 12.17 1.14
N TYR A 97 7.54 12.61 2.21
CA TYR A 97 6.88 12.75 3.52
C TYR A 97 5.70 13.73 3.46
N ASP A 98 5.85 14.83 2.73
CA ASP A 98 4.76 15.80 2.57
C ASP A 98 3.55 15.19 1.86
N ILE A 99 3.78 14.37 0.84
CA ILE A 99 2.69 13.67 0.14
C ILE A 99 1.96 12.75 1.11
N ILE A 100 2.70 11.92 1.85
CA ILE A 100 2.08 10.97 2.79
C ILE A 100 1.30 11.71 3.85
N ARG A 101 1.86 12.78 4.40
CA ARG A 101 1.21 13.57 5.45
C ARG A 101 -0.06 14.24 4.97
N SER A 102 -0.08 14.76 3.73
CA SER A 102 -1.24 15.47 3.21
C SER A 102 -2.37 14.53 2.79
N GLU A 103 -2.06 13.28 2.44
CA GLU A 103 -3.04 12.34 1.91
C GLU A 103 -3.48 11.27 2.91
N THR A 104 -2.79 11.16 4.05
CA THR A 104 -3.08 10.14 5.05
C THR A 104 -2.95 10.72 6.47
N ASP A 105 -3.43 9.96 7.44
CA ASP A 105 -3.32 10.30 8.86
C ASP A 105 -2.10 9.66 9.54
N TYR A 106 -1.23 9.01 8.78
CA TYR A 106 -0.05 8.38 9.37
C TYR A 106 0.93 9.41 9.92
N SER A 107 1.52 9.06 11.07
CA SER A 107 2.62 9.83 11.65
C SER A 107 3.87 9.64 10.81
N LEU A 108 4.70 10.69 10.69
CA LEU A 108 5.97 10.59 9.98
C LEU A 108 6.90 9.54 10.60
N ALA A 109 6.76 9.26 11.90
CA ALA A 109 7.53 8.21 12.56
C ALA A 109 7.22 6.82 12.02
N ASP A 110 6.04 6.63 11.42
CA ASP A 110 5.59 5.35 10.88
C ASP A 110 5.85 5.21 9.38
N VAL A 111 6.53 6.17 8.76
CA VAL A 111 6.81 6.17 7.33
C VAL A 111 8.27 5.81 7.09
N LYS A 112 8.49 4.81 6.23
CA LYS A 112 9.83 4.42 5.78
C LYS A 112 9.94 4.67 4.29
N VAL A 113 11.01 5.34 3.88
CA VAL A 113 11.28 5.61 2.47
C VAL A 113 12.59 4.92 2.11
N ILE A 114 12.54 4.07 1.10
CA ILE A 114 13.66 3.20 0.73
C ILE A 114 13.99 3.41 -0.76
N PRO A 115 15.22 3.83 -1.09
CA PRO A 115 15.63 3.87 -2.49
C PRO A 115 16.00 2.47 -2.97
N TYR A 116 15.70 2.16 -4.22
CA TYR A 116 16.07 0.91 -4.86
C TYR A 116 16.50 1.16 -6.30
N ASN A 117 17.63 0.60 -6.67
CA ASN A 117 18.15 0.76 -8.02
C ASN A 117 18.72 -0.55 -8.55
#